data_398af96f7dcad27a3f13651824b7b795
#
_entry.id   398af96f7dcad27a3f13651824b7b795
#
_cell.length_a   1.000
_cell.length_b   1.000
_cell.length_c   1.000
_cell.angle_alpha   90.00
_cell.angle_beta   90.00
_cell.angle_gamma   90.00
#
_symmetry.space_group_name_H-M   'P 1'
#
loop_
_entity.id
_entity.type
_entity.pdbx_description
1 polymer ?
#
loop_
_entity_poly.entity_id
_entity_poly.type
_entity_poly.pdbx_seq_one_letter_code
_entity_poly.pdbx_strand_id
1 'polypeptide(L)'
;GDGVGILTQIPHKFFARVTKALGMDIGGEREYGVGMFFFPQEELRRNQAKKMFEIIVEKEGMEFLGWREVPTFPNVLGHKAVECMPYIMQGFVKKPVDVEKGLPFDRRLYIARRVFEQSSDDTYVVSLSSRTIVYKGMFLVKQLRTFYPDLQSEDYCSAIALVHSRFSTNTNPSWERAHPNRFIVHNGEIN
;
A
#
# COMPACT_ATOMS: atom_id res chain seq x y z
N GLY A 1 5.49 3.40 -21.61
CA GLY A 1 5.33 2.92 -20.27
C GLY A 1 4.65 3.95 -19.39
N ASP A 2 3.37 3.74 -19.11
CA ASP A 2 2.62 4.67 -18.28
C ASP A 2 2.55 4.16 -16.86
N GLY A 3 2.54 5.11 -15.90
CA GLY A 3 2.30 4.86 -14.50
C GLY A 3 0.95 5.43 -14.11
N VAL A 4 0.18 4.67 -13.36
CA VAL A 4 -1.13 5.12 -12.88
C VAL A 4 -1.32 4.70 -11.43
N GLY A 5 -2.09 5.48 -10.72
CA GLY A 5 -2.46 5.13 -9.35
C GLY A 5 -3.65 5.91 -8.86
N ILE A 6 -4.19 5.42 -7.78
CA ILE A 6 -5.33 6.02 -7.09
C ILE A 6 -5.07 6.02 -5.58
N LEU A 7 -5.29 7.17 -4.94
CA LEU A 7 -5.40 7.27 -3.49
C LEU A 7 -6.89 7.37 -3.14
N THR A 8 -7.32 6.51 -2.23
CA THR A 8 -8.69 6.53 -1.68
C THR A 8 -8.66 6.59 -0.17
N GLN A 9 -9.80 6.84 0.45
CA GLN A 9 -10.00 6.49 1.86
C GLN A 9 -9.95 4.97 2.01
N ILE A 10 -9.57 4.50 3.21
CA ILE A 10 -9.62 3.07 3.51
C ILE A 10 -11.07 2.61 3.53
N PRO A 11 -11.48 1.68 2.62
CA PRO A 11 -12.85 1.16 2.58
C PRO A 11 -13.03 0.09 3.66
N HIS A 12 -13.50 0.50 4.83
CA HIS A 12 -13.57 -0.38 6.01
C HIS A 12 -14.41 -1.65 5.78
N LYS A 13 -15.57 -1.55 5.14
CA LYS A 13 -16.41 -2.72 4.85
C LYS A 13 -15.66 -3.78 4.03
N PHE A 14 -14.92 -3.32 3.03
CA PHE A 14 -14.09 -4.19 2.19
C PHE A 14 -13.02 -4.88 3.01
N PHE A 15 -12.21 -4.12 3.76
CA PHE A 15 -11.11 -4.70 4.55
C PHE A 15 -11.61 -5.58 5.70
N ALA A 16 -12.72 -5.22 6.34
CA ALA A 16 -13.32 -6.07 7.37
C ALA A 16 -13.70 -7.44 6.80
N ARG A 17 -14.26 -7.49 5.60
CA ARG A 17 -14.64 -8.74 4.93
C ARG A 17 -13.43 -9.57 4.53
N VAL A 18 -12.47 -8.99 3.81
CA VAL A 18 -11.33 -9.75 3.28
C VAL A 18 -10.35 -10.21 4.36
N THR A 19 -10.19 -9.44 5.43
CA THR A 19 -9.34 -9.82 6.56
C THR A 19 -10.01 -10.90 7.43
N LYS A 20 -11.33 -10.82 7.63
CA LYS A 20 -12.08 -11.86 8.33
C LYS A 20 -11.95 -13.21 7.62
N ALA A 21 -12.01 -13.22 6.29
CA ALA A 21 -11.82 -14.44 5.50
C ALA A 21 -10.43 -15.07 5.70
N LEU A 22 -9.43 -14.27 6.11
CA LEU A 22 -8.07 -14.73 6.45
C LEU A 22 -7.89 -15.07 7.95
N GLY A 23 -8.98 -15.01 8.73
CA GLY A 23 -8.90 -15.23 10.18
C GLY A 23 -8.29 -14.07 10.96
N MET A 24 -8.26 -12.89 10.38
CA MET A 24 -7.68 -11.69 10.99
C MET A 24 -8.79 -10.76 11.51
N ASP A 25 -8.68 -10.33 12.77
CA ASP A 25 -9.57 -9.34 13.37
C ASP A 25 -8.87 -7.98 13.40
N ILE A 26 -9.32 -7.07 12.54
CA ILE A 26 -8.76 -5.71 12.45
C ILE A 26 -9.48 -4.68 13.31
N GLY A 27 -10.57 -5.05 13.98
CA GLY A 27 -11.37 -4.11 14.78
C GLY A 27 -12.28 -3.22 13.94
N GLY A 28 -12.67 -2.09 14.53
CA GLY A 28 -13.56 -1.11 13.90
C GLY A 28 -12.85 -0.15 12.96
N GLU A 29 -13.63 0.70 12.31
CA GLU A 29 -13.14 1.73 11.40
C GLU A 29 -12.14 2.66 12.10
N ARG A 30 -11.00 2.90 11.45
CA ARG A 30 -9.89 3.74 11.94
C ARG A 30 -9.19 3.21 13.19
N GLU A 31 -9.45 1.97 13.59
CA GLU A 31 -8.77 1.31 14.71
C GLU A 31 -7.56 0.49 14.26
N TYR A 32 -7.26 0.50 12.98
CA TYR A 32 -6.13 -0.19 12.37
C TYR A 32 -5.48 0.66 11.28
N GLY A 33 -4.23 0.40 11.01
CA GLY A 33 -3.53 0.94 9.86
C GLY A 33 -3.36 -0.13 8.79
N VAL A 34 -3.38 0.28 7.53
CA VAL A 34 -3.08 -0.58 6.39
C VAL A 34 -1.82 -0.08 5.71
N GLY A 35 -0.82 -0.96 5.60
CA GLY A 35 0.35 -0.74 4.79
C GLY A 35 0.20 -1.42 3.42
N MET A 36 0.56 -0.70 2.36
CA MET A 36 0.68 -1.23 1.00
C MET A 36 2.16 -1.32 0.67
N PHE A 37 2.65 -2.52 0.32
CA PHE A 37 4.07 -2.79 0.17
C PHE A 37 4.38 -3.36 -1.20
N PHE A 38 5.47 -2.87 -1.79
CA PHE A 38 6.13 -3.48 -2.94
C PHE A 38 7.37 -4.22 -2.46
N PHE A 39 7.25 -5.53 -2.33
CA PHE A 39 8.33 -6.43 -1.89
C PHE A 39 9.13 -6.99 -3.06
N PRO A 40 10.38 -7.45 -2.82
CA PRO A 40 11.12 -8.21 -3.81
C PRO A 40 10.42 -9.55 -4.12
N GLN A 41 10.59 -10.03 -5.35
CA GLN A 41 10.03 -11.31 -5.79
C GLN A 41 10.73 -12.51 -5.13
N GLU A 42 12.00 -12.37 -4.77
CA GLU A 42 12.74 -13.43 -4.08
C GLU A 42 12.15 -13.68 -2.70
N GLU A 43 11.73 -14.92 -2.46
CA GLU A 43 10.99 -15.29 -1.25
C GLU A 43 11.77 -15.03 0.04
N LEU A 44 13.05 -15.38 0.08
CA LEU A 44 13.88 -15.19 1.27
C LEU A 44 13.98 -13.70 1.65
N ARG A 45 14.30 -12.85 0.69
CA ARG A 45 14.41 -11.40 0.91
C ARG A 45 13.07 -10.79 1.32
N ARG A 46 11.99 -11.24 0.67
CA ARG A 46 10.64 -10.81 1.02
C ARG A 46 10.28 -11.19 2.46
N ASN A 47 10.54 -12.43 2.86
CA ASN A 47 10.25 -12.89 4.22
C ASN A 47 11.08 -12.17 5.27
N GLN A 48 12.33 -11.85 4.97
CA GLN A 48 13.18 -11.03 5.85
C GLN A 48 12.60 -9.62 6.02
N ALA A 49 12.18 -8.98 4.93
CA ALA A 49 11.58 -7.65 4.98
C ALA A 49 10.26 -7.65 5.74
N LYS A 50 9.40 -8.64 5.52
CA LYS A 50 8.15 -8.81 6.28
C LYS A 50 8.43 -8.93 7.78
N LYS A 51 9.36 -9.77 8.16
CA LYS A 51 9.73 -9.97 9.56
C LYS A 51 10.31 -8.70 10.18
N MET A 52 11.12 -7.97 9.44
CA MET A 52 11.66 -6.68 9.88
C MET A 52 10.55 -5.68 10.19
N PHE A 53 9.54 -5.58 9.32
CA PHE A 53 8.40 -4.69 9.56
C PHE A 53 7.61 -5.10 10.80
N GLU A 54 7.34 -6.39 10.98
CA GLU A 54 6.64 -6.90 12.18
C GLU A 54 7.39 -6.52 13.46
N ILE A 55 8.71 -6.71 13.50
CA ILE A 55 9.56 -6.36 14.64
C ILE A 55 9.51 -4.85 14.92
N ILE A 56 9.60 -4.02 13.88
CA ILE A 56 9.57 -2.56 14.03
C ILE A 56 8.23 -2.11 14.61
N VAL A 57 7.11 -2.63 14.10
CA VAL A 57 5.77 -2.33 14.62
C VAL A 57 5.68 -2.62 16.11
N GLU A 58 6.15 -3.77 16.55
CA GLU A 58 6.15 -4.15 17.96
C GLU A 58 7.05 -3.27 18.81
N LYS A 59 8.25 -2.94 18.33
CA LYS A 59 9.17 -2.03 19.01
C LYS A 59 8.62 -0.62 19.16
N GLU A 60 7.78 -0.18 18.21
CA GLU A 60 7.10 1.10 18.29
C GLU A 60 5.82 1.06 19.16
N GLY A 61 5.62 -0.04 19.89
CA GLY A 61 4.51 -0.19 20.83
C GLY A 61 3.15 -0.48 20.20
N MET A 62 3.15 -1.04 18.99
CA MET A 62 1.93 -1.43 18.27
C MET A 62 1.90 -2.94 18.05
N GLU A 63 0.71 -3.47 17.74
CA GLU A 63 0.51 -4.88 17.45
C GLU A 63 0.37 -5.08 15.93
N PHE A 64 1.18 -5.98 15.39
CA PHE A 64 1.05 -6.41 13.99
C PHE A 64 -0.02 -7.50 13.90
N LEU A 65 -1.05 -7.29 13.06
CA LEU A 65 -2.20 -8.18 12.98
C LEU A 65 -2.04 -9.29 11.92
N GLY A 66 -1.39 -9.00 10.82
CA GLY A 66 -1.18 -9.98 9.76
C GLY A 66 -0.95 -9.38 8.39
N TRP A 67 -0.57 -10.26 7.44
CA TRP A 67 -0.34 -9.94 6.04
C TRP A 67 -1.49 -10.43 5.16
N ARG A 68 -1.77 -9.68 4.13
CA ARG A 68 -2.66 -10.06 3.04
C ARG A 68 -1.92 -9.94 1.71
N GLU A 69 -1.91 -10.99 0.92
CA GLU A 69 -1.47 -10.90 -0.46
C GLU A 69 -2.54 -10.16 -1.28
N VAL A 70 -2.13 -9.10 -2.00
CA VAL A 70 -3.06 -8.32 -2.82
C VAL A 70 -3.34 -9.08 -4.11
N PRO A 71 -4.60 -9.38 -4.44
CA PRO A 71 -4.93 -10.01 -5.71
C PRO A 71 -4.53 -9.09 -6.87
N THR A 72 -3.86 -9.67 -7.88
CA THR A 72 -3.44 -8.97 -9.07
C THR A 72 -3.72 -9.80 -10.31
N PHE A 73 -3.84 -9.13 -11.47
CA PHE A 73 -3.99 -9.76 -12.77
C PHE A 73 -2.88 -9.30 -13.73
N PRO A 74 -1.68 -9.90 -13.65
CA PRO A 74 -0.52 -9.46 -14.43
C PRO A 74 -0.66 -9.57 -15.95
N ASN A 75 -1.62 -10.35 -16.45
CA ASN A 75 -1.83 -10.57 -17.88
C ASN A 75 -2.13 -9.29 -18.67
N VAL A 76 -2.55 -8.22 -18.01
CA VAL A 76 -2.80 -6.92 -18.65
C VAL A 76 -1.56 -6.06 -18.80
N LEU A 77 -0.45 -6.46 -18.16
CA LEU A 77 0.78 -5.68 -18.13
C LEU A 77 1.59 -5.82 -19.42
N GLY A 78 2.31 -4.75 -19.78
CA GLY A 78 3.36 -4.82 -20.78
C GLY A 78 4.59 -5.56 -20.28
N HIS A 79 5.42 -6.05 -21.20
CA HIS A 79 6.60 -6.87 -20.90
C HIS A 79 7.52 -6.25 -19.84
N LYS A 80 7.86 -4.96 -20.01
CA LYS A 80 8.74 -4.24 -19.10
C LYS A 80 8.17 -4.12 -17.69
N ALA A 81 6.85 -3.94 -17.58
CA ALA A 81 6.18 -3.86 -16.30
C ALA A 81 6.19 -5.21 -15.55
N VAL A 82 6.04 -6.31 -16.28
CA VAL A 82 6.12 -7.67 -15.71
C VAL A 82 7.52 -7.98 -15.21
N GLU A 83 8.56 -7.62 -15.97
CA GLU A 83 9.96 -7.89 -15.59
C GLU A 83 10.35 -7.28 -14.26
N CYS A 84 9.82 -6.11 -13.94
CA CYS A 84 10.13 -5.40 -12.69
C CYS A 84 8.97 -5.34 -11.70
N MET A 85 7.95 -6.18 -11.91
CA MET A 85 6.79 -6.23 -11.02
C MET A 85 7.21 -6.64 -9.61
N PRO A 86 6.82 -5.84 -8.58
CA PRO A 86 7.05 -6.24 -7.21
C PRO A 86 6.04 -7.29 -6.75
N TYR A 87 6.34 -7.93 -5.62
CA TYR A 87 5.38 -8.76 -4.91
C TYR A 87 4.55 -7.86 -3.98
N ILE A 88 3.25 -7.78 -4.21
CA ILE A 88 2.39 -6.76 -3.61
C ILE A 88 1.62 -7.34 -2.43
N MET A 89 1.82 -6.77 -1.24
CA MET A 89 1.15 -7.21 -0.02
C MET A 89 0.61 -6.02 0.78
N GLN A 90 -0.35 -6.31 1.64
CA GLN A 90 -0.87 -5.39 2.64
C GLN A 90 -0.57 -5.93 4.04
N GLY A 91 -0.09 -5.05 4.92
CA GLY A 91 0.13 -5.36 6.33
C GLY A 91 -0.82 -4.55 7.20
N PHE A 92 -1.32 -5.16 8.28
CA PHE A 92 -2.33 -4.58 9.16
C PHE A 92 -1.75 -4.37 10.55
N VAL A 93 -1.92 -3.16 11.07
CA VAL A 93 -1.38 -2.74 12.37
C VAL A 93 -2.52 -2.25 13.25
N LYS A 94 -2.62 -2.80 14.45
CA LYS A 94 -3.65 -2.39 15.41
C LYS A 94 -3.30 -1.04 16.06
N LYS A 95 -4.30 -0.17 16.19
CA LYS A 95 -4.15 1.06 16.96
C LYS A 95 -3.94 0.72 18.44
N PRO A 96 -2.89 1.25 19.11
CA PRO A 96 -2.78 1.12 20.56
C PRO A 96 -3.99 1.72 21.29
N VAL A 97 -4.36 1.11 22.40
CA VAL A 97 -5.55 1.55 23.19
C VAL A 97 -5.41 2.98 23.69
N ASP A 98 -4.20 3.38 24.07
CA ASP A 98 -3.87 4.70 24.62
C ASP A 98 -3.60 5.78 23.55
N VAL A 99 -3.68 5.42 22.27
CA VAL A 99 -3.49 6.34 21.15
C VAL A 99 -4.84 6.64 20.49
N GLU A 100 -5.14 7.93 20.31
CA GLU A 100 -6.38 8.37 19.68
C GLU A 100 -6.38 8.07 18.16
N LYS A 101 -7.58 7.88 17.62
CA LYS A 101 -7.82 7.73 16.19
C LYS A 101 -7.37 8.99 15.42
N GLY A 102 -7.05 8.83 14.15
CA GLY A 102 -6.69 9.91 13.27
C GLY A 102 -5.21 10.24 13.31
N LEU A 103 -4.88 11.52 13.40
CA LEU A 103 -3.50 11.99 13.28
C LEU A 103 -2.53 11.42 14.32
N PRO A 104 -2.90 11.28 15.62
CA PRO A 104 -2.00 10.66 16.59
C PRO A 104 -1.57 9.25 16.20
N PHE A 105 -2.50 8.42 15.75
CA PHE A 105 -2.18 7.07 15.27
C PHE A 105 -1.35 7.11 13.98
N ASP A 106 -1.71 7.94 13.02
CA ASP A 106 -0.96 8.06 11.77
C ASP A 106 0.48 8.54 11.99
N ARG A 107 0.74 9.35 13.01
CA ARG A 107 2.12 9.73 13.41
C ARG A 107 2.94 8.52 13.88
N ARG A 108 2.32 7.60 14.64
CA ARG A 108 2.98 6.37 15.07
C ARG A 108 3.30 5.45 13.86
N LEU A 109 2.35 5.34 12.95
CA LEU A 109 2.56 4.61 11.69
C LEU A 109 3.65 5.25 10.83
N TYR A 110 3.70 6.58 10.78
CA TYR A 110 4.76 7.31 10.08
C TYR A 110 6.15 6.98 10.63
N ILE A 111 6.30 6.94 11.95
CA ILE A 111 7.58 6.59 12.59
C ILE A 111 7.97 5.16 12.21
N ALA A 112 7.05 4.21 12.31
CA ALA A 112 7.31 2.82 11.92
C ALA A 112 7.74 2.70 10.45
N ARG A 113 7.10 3.43 9.55
CA ARG A 113 7.48 3.49 8.13
C ARG A 113 8.89 4.03 7.94
N ARG A 114 9.23 5.13 8.60
CA ARG A 114 10.56 5.75 8.47
C ARG A 114 11.67 4.85 9.00
N VAL A 115 11.46 4.20 10.12
CA VAL A 115 12.41 3.23 10.68
C VAL A 115 12.58 2.05 9.73
N PHE A 116 11.48 1.52 9.19
CA PHE A 116 11.52 0.42 8.22
C PHE A 116 12.26 0.82 6.93
N GLU A 117 11.99 1.98 6.37
CA GLU A 117 12.66 2.48 5.16
C GLU A 117 14.18 2.63 5.35
N GLN A 118 14.64 2.94 6.56
CA GLN A 118 16.06 3.00 6.89
C GLN A 118 16.70 1.62 7.07
N SER A 119 15.90 0.59 7.29
CA SER A 119 16.35 -0.77 7.61
C SER A 119 16.24 -1.74 6.45
N SER A 120 15.56 -1.35 5.35
CA SER A 120 15.29 -2.22 4.20
C SER A 120 15.43 -1.43 2.90
N ASP A 121 16.38 -1.86 2.05
CA ASP A 121 16.69 -1.15 0.79
C ASP A 121 15.88 -1.65 -0.41
N ASP A 122 15.30 -2.85 -0.33
CA ASP A 122 14.67 -3.53 -1.45
C ASP A 122 13.14 -3.62 -1.36
N THR A 123 12.55 -2.97 -0.37
CA THR A 123 11.11 -2.89 -0.17
C THR A 123 10.66 -1.45 -0.20
N TYR A 124 9.61 -1.18 -0.95
CA TYR A 124 9.00 0.14 -1.03
C TYR A 124 7.65 0.15 -0.30
N VAL A 125 7.49 1.10 0.62
CA VAL A 125 6.21 1.33 1.30
C VAL A 125 5.40 2.33 0.48
N VAL A 126 4.42 1.82 -0.25
CA VAL A 126 3.52 2.63 -1.10
C VAL A 126 2.72 3.60 -0.25
N SER A 127 2.11 3.08 0.82
CA SER A 127 1.37 3.86 1.81
C SER A 127 1.30 3.09 3.13
N LEU A 128 1.13 3.81 4.24
CA LEU A 128 0.86 3.24 5.55
C LEU A 128 0.07 4.28 6.35
N SER A 129 -1.22 4.03 6.53
CA SER A 129 -2.13 4.99 7.15
C SER A 129 -3.34 4.28 7.75
N SER A 130 -4.01 4.94 8.67
CA SER A 130 -5.32 4.53 9.19
C SER A 130 -6.48 5.18 8.44
N ARG A 131 -6.21 6.08 7.47
CA ARG A 131 -7.22 6.87 6.78
C ARG A 131 -7.24 6.70 5.28
N THR A 132 -6.07 6.52 4.66
CA THR A 132 -5.92 6.47 3.20
C THR A 132 -5.08 5.28 2.75
N ILE A 133 -5.26 4.88 1.50
CA ILE A 133 -4.50 3.80 0.87
C ILE A 133 -4.25 4.15 -0.60
N VAL A 134 -3.10 3.71 -1.12
CA VAL A 134 -2.71 3.92 -2.52
C VAL A 134 -2.59 2.58 -3.22
N TYR A 135 -3.24 2.47 -4.39
CA TYR A 135 -3.04 1.41 -5.38
C TYR A 135 -2.40 2.03 -6.61
N LYS A 136 -1.24 1.55 -7.00
CA LYS A 136 -0.52 2.11 -8.15
C LYS A 136 0.37 1.08 -8.85
N GLY A 137 0.83 1.41 -10.06
CA GLY A 137 1.75 0.55 -10.79
C GLY A 137 2.09 1.06 -12.19
N MET A 138 2.82 0.23 -12.93
CA MET A 138 3.26 0.51 -14.30
C MET A 138 2.25 -0.08 -15.30
N PHE A 139 1.15 0.63 -15.53
CA PHE A 139 0.12 0.24 -16.51
C PHE A 139 -0.71 1.46 -16.90
N LEU A 140 -1.64 1.27 -17.84
CA LEU A 140 -2.55 2.32 -18.31
C LEU A 140 -3.75 2.48 -17.37
N VAL A 141 -4.37 3.65 -17.36
CA VAL A 141 -5.57 3.94 -16.55
C VAL A 141 -6.65 2.88 -16.72
N LYS A 142 -6.92 2.46 -17.96
CA LYS A 142 -7.93 1.44 -18.26
C LYS A 142 -7.61 0.06 -17.68
N GLN A 143 -6.36 -0.18 -17.31
CA GLN A 143 -5.89 -1.46 -16.75
C GLN A 143 -5.93 -1.48 -15.21
N LEU A 144 -6.03 -0.32 -14.55
CA LEU A 144 -5.95 -0.20 -13.09
C LEU A 144 -6.92 -1.15 -12.36
N ARG A 145 -8.19 -1.13 -12.73
CA ARG A 145 -9.23 -1.96 -12.08
C ARG A 145 -9.10 -3.43 -12.43
N THR A 146 -8.60 -3.75 -13.62
CA THR A 146 -8.37 -5.14 -14.03
C THR A 146 -7.16 -5.70 -13.32
N PHE A 147 -6.08 -4.93 -13.23
CA PHE A 147 -4.86 -5.34 -12.53
C PHE A 147 -5.10 -5.54 -11.02
N TYR A 148 -5.87 -4.62 -10.39
CA TYR A 148 -6.25 -4.71 -8.98
C TYR A 148 -7.75 -5.00 -8.83
N PRO A 149 -8.15 -6.29 -8.78
CA PRO A 149 -9.58 -6.65 -8.60
C PRO A 149 -10.22 -6.07 -7.34
N ASP A 150 -9.46 -5.75 -6.30
CA ASP A 150 -9.96 -5.07 -5.10
C ASP A 150 -10.79 -3.82 -5.45
N LEU A 151 -10.33 -3.06 -6.45
CA LEU A 151 -10.98 -1.83 -6.88
C LEU A 151 -12.31 -2.05 -7.62
N GLN A 152 -12.66 -3.28 -7.91
CA GLN A 152 -13.95 -3.65 -8.54
C GLN A 152 -14.99 -4.10 -7.52
N SER A 153 -14.60 -4.30 -6.26
CA SER A 153 -15.51 -4.80 -5.25
C SER A 153 -16.59 -3.78 -4.91
N GLU A 154 -17.84 -4.23 -4.79
CA GLU A 154 -18.99 -3.36 -4.48
C GLU A 154 -18.87 -2.69 -3.10
N ASP A 155 -18.19 -3.33 -2.15
CA ASP A 155 -17.94 -2.78 -0.81
C ASP A 155 -16.68 -1.92 -0.72
N TYR A 156 -15.97 -1.72 -1.84
CA TYR A 156 -14.85 -0.77 -1.90
C TYR A 156 -15.42 0.64 -2.16
N CYS A 157 -15.74 1.35 -1.08
CA CYS A 157 -16.35 2.67 -1.15
C CYS A 157 -15.42 3.74 -0.60
N SER A 158 -15.32 4.87 -1.27
CA SER A 158 -14.54 6.02 -0.84
C SER A 158 -15.25 7.31 -1.27
N ALA A 159 -15.26 8.30 -0.39
CA ALA A 159 -15.79 9.63 -0.70
C ALA A 159 -14.78 10.48 -1.48
N ILE A 160 -13.50 10.10 -1.48
CA ILE A 160 -12.40 10.85 -2.10
C ILE A 160 -11.58 9.89 -2.95
N ALA A 161 -11.19 10.35 -4.15
CA ALA A 161 -10.23 9.67 -5.00
C ALA A 161 -9.29 10.69 -5.64
N LEU A 162 -7.98 10.52 -5.42
CA LEU A 162 -6.94 11.23 -6.15
C LEU A 162 -6.30 10.28 -7.15
N VAL A 163 -6.40 10.61 -8.43
CA VAL A 163 -5.93 9.76 -9.53
C VAL A 163 -4.86 10.49 -10.33
N HIS A 164 -3.80 9.78 -10.65
CA HIS A 164 -2.77 10.26 -11.58
C HIS A 164 -2.51 9.20 -12.65
N SER A 165 -2.38 9.62 -13.90
CA SER A 165 -2.45 8.71 -15.04
C SER A 165 -1.17 8.57 -15.87
N ARG A 166 -0.07 9.23 -15.47
CA ARG A 166 1.21 9.13 -16.20
C ARG A 166 2.39 9.56 -15.36
N PHE A 167 3.60 9.17 -15.81
CA PHE A 167 4.84 9.71 -15.27
C PHE A 167 5.08 11.14 -15.76
N SER A 168 5.86 11.94 -15.03
CA SER A 168 6.39 13.21 -15.54
C SER A 168 7.40 12.94 -16.67
N THR A 169 7.64 13.93 -17.54
CA THR A 169 8.39 13.77 -18.78
C THR A 169 9.83 13.27 -18.60
N ASN A 170 10.47 13.62 -17.49
CA ASN A 170 11.88 13.26 -17.20
C ASN A 170 12.00 12.16 -16.13
N THR A 171 10.92 11.49 -15.78
CA THR A 171 10.95 10.40 -14.79
C THR A 171 11.26 9.09 -15.49
N ASN A 172 12.27 8.36 -15.02
CA ASN A 172 12.49 6.98 -15.41
C ASN A 172 11.35 6.13 -14.84
N PRO A 173 10.57 5.45 -15.69
CA PRO A 173 9.43 4.66 -15.24
C PRO A 173 9.83 3.57 -14.25
N SER A 174 9.11 3.50 -13.14
CA SER A 174 9.20 2.40 -12.17
C SER A 174 7.88 2.26 -11.41
N TRP A 175 7.68 1.11 -10.78
CA TRP A 175 6.49 0.88 -9.95
C TRP A 175 6.39 1.90 -8.82
N GLU A 176 7.51 2.20 -8.17
CA GLU A 176 7.59 3.11 -7.03
C GLU A 176 7.33 4.57 -7.41
N ARG A 177 7.73 4.97 -8.61
CA ARG A 177 7.60 6.35 -9.09
C ARG A 177 6.26 6.69 -9.69
N ALA A 178 5.38 5.73 -9.91
CA ALA A 178 4.01 6.00 -10.29
C ALA A 178 3.32 6.84 -9.19
N HIS A 179 2.50 7.82 -9.60
CA HIS A 179 1.70 8.62 -8.68
C HIS A 179 0.36 7.96 -8.39
N PRO A 180 -0.29 8.24 -7.24
CA PRO A 180 0.13 9.16 -6.17
C PRO A 180 1.32 8.69 -5.36
N ASN A 181 2.14 9.63 -4.89
CA ASN A 181 3.14 9.37 -3.86
C ASN A 181 2.54 9.74 -2.50
N ARG A 182 1.94 8.77 -1.85
CA ARG A 182 1.19 8.94 -0.59
C ARG A 182 0.09 9.99 -0.73
N PHE A 183 0.33 11.23 -0.33
CA PHE A 183 -0.65 12.31 -0.38
C PHE A 183 -0.43 13.29 -1.53
N ILE A 184 0.54 13.04 -2.41
CA ILE A 184 0.95 13.99 -3.45
C ILE A 184 0.66 13.46 -4.84
N VAL A 185 -0.06 14.25 -5.63
CA VAL A 185 -0.24 14.07 -7.07
C VAL A 185 0.04 15.38 -7.79
N HIS A 186 0.85 15.37 -8.84
CA HIS A 186 1.10 16.55 -9.67
C HIS A 186 1.72 16.17 -11.01
N ASN A 187 1.62 17.08 -11.98
CA ASN A 187 2.16 16.92 -13.33
C ASN A 187 3.56 17.53 -13.52
N GLY A 188 4.06 18.22 -12.51
CA GLY A 188 5.38 18.82 -12.55
C GLY A 188 6.49 17.82 -12.21
N GLU A 189 7.73 18.23 -12.49
CA GLU A 189 8.90 17.48 -12.06
C GLU A 189 9.20 17.85 -10.61
N ILE A 190 9.12 16.85 -9.74
CA ILE A 190 9.76 16.96 -8.42
C ILE A 190 10.87 15.90 -8.43
N ASN A 191 12.10 16.34 -8.36
CA ASN A 191 13.27 15.51 -8.23
C ASN A 191 13.63 15.34 -6.75
#